data_339d0549cf0d769090635a9e4045a78a
#
_entry.id   339d0549cf0d769090635a9e4045a78a
#
_cell.length_a   1.000
_cell.length_b   1.000
_cell.length_c   1.000
_cell.angle_alpha   90.00
_cell.angle_beta   90.00
_cell.angle_gamma   90.00
#
_symmetry.space_group_name_H-M   'P 1'
#
loop_
_entity.id
_entity.type
_entity.pdbx_description
1 polymer ?
#
loop_
_entity_poly.entity_id
_entity_poly.type
_entity_poly.pdbx_seq_one_letter_code
_entity_poly.pdbx_strand_id
1 'polypeptide(L)'
;MAERPRDRLGRPLPIDTAPEDAAPPVIDVTGLDDNAVWAVALDYLDRGMPFHAHEVFEQRWRSASGPEKDAWRALAQWGAALTHAERGNDEGARRLAERALETLESASAVPTCVDAPRVRASCDGLSADPD
;
A
#
# COMPACT_ATOMS: atom_id res chain seq x y z
N MET A 1 2.35 19.14 16.16
CA MET A 1 0.88 18.92 16.11
C MET A 1 0.59 17.44 16.02
N ALA A 2 -0.36 16.97 16.79
CA ALA A 2 -0.77 15.58 16.67
C ALA A 2 -1.52 15.36 15.34
N GLU A 3 -1.26 14.24 14.72
CA GLU A 3 -1.99 13.87 13.52
C GLU A 3 -3.47 13.61 13.86
N ARG A 4 -4.33 13.93 12.90
CA ARG A 4 -5.75 13.66 13.03
C ARG A 4 -5.97 12.15 13.03
N PRO A 5 -6.83 11.61 13.93
CA PRO A 5 -7.16 10.18 13.92
C PRO A 5 -7.73 9.76 12.56
N ARG A 6 -7.43 8.51 12.17
CA ARG A 6 -7.93 7.95 10.93
C ARG A 6 -8.54 6.58 11.18
N ASP A 7 -9.45 6.17 10.31
CA ASP A 7 -9.97 4.80 10.33
C ASP A 7 -9.00 3.85 9.61
N ARG A 8 -9.35 2.55 9.56
CA ARG A 8 -8.50 1.52 8.93
C ARG A 8 -8.31 1.74 7.42
N LEU A 9 -9.14 2.56 6.80
CA LEU A 9 -9.04 2.90 5.38
C LEU A 9 -8.39 4.27 5.16
N GLY A 10 -7.81 4.86 6.21
CA GLY A 10 -7.09 6.12 6.13
C GLY A 10 -7.99 7.35 6.07
N ARG A 11 -9.30 7.21 6.27
CA ARG A 11 -10.21 8.36 6.25
C ARG A 11 -10.08 9.13 7.55
N PRO A 12 -10.00 10.47 7.50
CA PRO A 12 -9.91 11.29 8.71
C PRO A 12 -11.16 11.11 9.59
N LEU A 13 -10.95 10.99 10.88
CA LEU A 13 -11.98 10.93 11.89
C LEU A 13 -12.03 12.25 12.65
N PRO A 14 -13.13 12.53 13.41
CA PRO A 14 -13.17 13.70 14.26
C PRO A 14 -11.95 13.75 15.20
N ILE A 15 -11.46 14.95 15.46
CA ILE A 15 -10.22 15.14 16.22
C ILE A 15 -10.33 14.63 17.66
N ASP A 16 -11.56 14.55 18.18
CA ASP A 16 -11.84 14.07 19.54
C ASP A 16 -12.17 12.57 19.57
N THR A 17 -11.94 11.84 18.46
CA THR A 17 -12.15 10.41 18.42
C THR A 17 -11.27 9.71 19.45
N ALA A 18 -11.86 8.82 20.24
CA ALA A 18 -11.11 8.04 21.22
C ALA A 18 -10.11 7.12 20.52
N PRO A 19 -8.92 6.88 21.12
CA PRO A 19 -7.91 6.01 20.50
C PRO A 19 -8.42 4.61 20.16
N GLU A 20 -9.31 4.05 20.98
CA GLU A 20 -9.90 2.73 20.72
C GLU A 20 -10.85 2.70 19.53
N ASP A 21 -11.35 3.86 19.10
CA ASP A 21 -12.26 3.99 17.96
C ASP A 21 -11.54 4.38 16.67
N ALA A 22 -10.23 4.59 16.75
CA ALA A 22 -9.39 4.92 15.60
C ALA A 22 -8.48 3.73 15.25
N ALA A 23 -8.01 3.68 14.00
CA ALA A 23 -6.99 2.70 13.63
C ALA A 23 -5.66 3.07 14.32
N PRO A 24 -4.82 2.07 14.63
CA PRO A 24 -3.51 2.36 15.21
C PRO A 24 -2.65 3.16 14.23
N PRO A 25 -1.66 3.92 14.74
CA PRO A 25 -0.70 4.58 13.87
C PRO A 25 0.05 3.59 13.00
N VAL A 26 0.46 4.05 11.81
CA VAL A 26 1.27 3.24 10.91
C VAL A 26 2.65 3.01 11.52
N ILE A 27 3.14 1.78 11.49
CA ILE A 27 4.48 1.45 11.97
C ILE A 27 5.52 2.21 11.14
N ASP A 28 6.50 2.82 11.81
CA ASP A 28 7.65 3.43 11.15
C ASP A 28 8.63 2.31 10.77
N VAL A 29 8.80 2.10 9.47
CA VAL A 29 9.68 1.04 8.95
C VAL A 29 11.07 1.55 8.58
N THR A 30 11.38 2.80 8.92
CA THR A 30 12.71 3.38 8.67
C THR A 30 13.79 2.50 9.31
N GLY A 31 14.79 2.13 8.51
CA GLY A 31 15.90 1.30 9.01
C GLY A 31 15.65 -0.20 9.02
N LEU A 32 14.42 -0.64 8.72
CA LEU A 32 14.14 -2.07 8.58
C LEU A 32 14.62 -2.57 7.22
N ASP A 33 15.02 -3.84 7.15
CA ASP A 33 15.39 -4.44 5.87
C ASP A 33 14.15 -4.72 5.00
N ASP A 34 14.37 -5.05 3.74
CA ASP A 34 13.28 -5.26 2.77
C ASP A 34 12.33 -6.38 3.20
N ASN A 35 12.88 -7.48 3.76
CA ASN A 35 12.05 -8.58 4.24
C ASN A 35 11.10 -8.13 5.35
N ALA A 36 11.60 -7.34 6.28
CA ALA A 36 10.80 -6.83 7.40
C ALA A 36 9.72 -5.85 6.91
N VAL A 37 10.08 -4.97 5.98
CA VAL A 37 9.11 -4.02 5.39
C VAL A 37 7.99 -4.77 4.70
N TRP A 38 8.33 -5.74 3.86
CA TRP A 38 7.35 -6.57 3.16
C TRP A 38 6.43 -7.30 4.14
N ALA A 39 7.01 -7.91 5.19
CA ALA A 39 6.25 -8.64 6.21
C ALA A 39 5.26 -7.73 6.96
N VAL A 40 5.70 -6.52 7.34
CA VAL A 40 4.83 -5.54 8.01
C VAL A 40 3.65 -5.17 7.11
N ALA A 41 3.92 -4.88 5.84
CA ALA A 41 2.88 -4.50 4.88
C ALA A 41 1.87 -5.64 4.68
N LEU A 42 2.35 -6.89 4.52
CA LEU A 42 1.44 -8.03 4.35
C LEU A 42 0.60 -8.28 5.60
N ASP A 43 1.17 -8.10 6.78
CA ASP A 43 0.39 -8.21 8.02
C ASP A 43 -0.76 -7.20 8.03
N TYR A 44 -0.50 -5.96 7.63
CA TYR A 44 -1.56 -4.97 7.52
C TYR A 44 -2.64 -5.39 6.52
N LEU A 45 -2.24 -5.92 5.36
CA LEU A 45 -3.21 -6.39 4.36
C LEU A 45 -4.06 -7.54 4.92
N ASP A 46 -3.46 -8.47 5.63
CA ASP A 46 -4.16 -9.60 6.24
C ASP A 46 -5.17 -9.14 7.30
N ARG A 47 -4.90 -8.00 7.92
CA ARG A 47 -5.77 -7.39 8.94
C ARG A 47 -6.82 -6.46 8.33
N GLY A 48 -6.93 -6.40 7.01
CA GLY A 48 -7.87 -5.52 6.32
C GLY A 48 -7.53 -4.04 6.41
N MET A 49 -6.24 -3.71 6.46
CA MET A 49 -5.74 -2.35 6.62
C MET A 49 -4.87 -1.93 5.43
N PRO A 50 -5.46 -1.82 4.22
CA PRO A 50 -4.68 -1.52 3.02
C PRO A 50 -4.06 -0.12 3.03
N PHE A 51 -4.69 0.85 3.70
CA PHE A 51 -4.09 2.19 3.83
C PHE A 51 -2.77 2.12 4.60
N HIS A 52 -2.72 1.36 5.69
CA HIS A 52 -1.49 1.20 6.47
C HIS A 52 -0.41 0.51 5.65
N ALA A 53 -0.77 -0.51 4.86
CA ALA A 53 0.17 -1.16 3.96
C ALA A 53 0.71 -0.18 2.91
N HIS A 54 -0.16 0.65 2.33
CA HIS A 54 0.25 1.69 1.39
C HIS A 54 1.27 2.64 2.02
N GLU A 55 1.02 3.09 3.25
CA GLU A 55 1.94 4.00 3.95
C GLU A 55 3.30 3.36 4.21
N VAL A 56 3.32 2.06 4.55
CA VAL A 56 4.56 1.32 4.74
C VAL A 56 5.36 1.27 3.44
N PHE A 57 4.71 0.92 2.32
CA PHE A 57 5.36 0.89 1.02
C PHE A 57 5.86 2.28 0.60
N GLU A 58 5.10 3.33 0.90
CA GLU A 58 5.48 4.69 0.57
C GLU A 58 6.71 5.15 1.36
N GLN A 59 6.79 4.81 2.65
CA GLN A 59 8.00 5.07 3.46
C GLN A 59 9.22 4.43 2.80
N ARG A 60 9.11 3.16 2.40
CA ARG A 60 10.23 2.44 1.79
C ARG A 60 10.60 3.03 0.43
N TRP A 61 9.61 3.37 -0.38
CA TRP A 61 9.86 4.01 -1.67
C TRP A 61 10.62 5.33 -1.51
N ARG A 62 10.21 6.17 -0.57
CA ARG A 62 10.86 7.47 -0.35
C ARG A 62 12.31 7.33 0.11
N SER A 63 12.64 6.29 0.85
CA SER A 63 14.00 6.03 1.32
C SER A 63 14.83 5.19 0.35
N ALA A 64 14.20 4.59 -0.66
CA ALA A 64 14.88 3.72 -1.61
C ALA A 64 15.70 4.52 -2.62
N SER A 65 16.78 3.91 -3.09
CA SER A 65 17.58 4.42 -4.19
C SER A 65 17.99 3.23 -5.07
N GLY A 66 18.46 3.54 -6.28
CA GLY A 66 18.92 2.50 -7.17
C GLY A 66 17.80 1.75 -7.90
N PRO A 67 18.12 0.55 -8.43
CA PRO A 67 17.23 -0.12 -9.38
C PRO A 67 15.92 -0.63 -8.79
N GLU A 68 15.81 -0.80 -7.46
CA GLU A 68 14.61 -1.31 -6.82
C GLU A 68 13.61 -0.23 -6.44
N LYS A 69 13.95 1.05 -6.61
CA LYS A 69 13.09 2.16 -6.19
C LYS A 69 11.71 2.11 -6.85
N ASP A 70 11.66 1.84 -8.14
CA ASP A 70 10.40 1.80 -8.88
C ASP A 70 9.52 0.62 -8.44
N ALA A 71 10.13 -0.49 -8.02
CA ALA A 71 9.37 -1.61 -7.47
C ALA A 71 8.63 -1.20 -6.19
N TRP A 72 9.28 -0.48 -5.28
CA TRP A 72 8.62 0.01 -4.07
C TRP A 72 7.54 1.02 -4.39
N ARG A 73 7.73 1.85 -5.42
CA ARG A 73 6.69 2.75 -5.89
C ARG A 73 5.47 1.98 -6.39
N ALA A 74 5.69 0.92 -7.17
CA ALA A 74 4.60 0.08 -7.65
C ALA A 74 3.81 -0.54 -6.50
N LEU A 75 4.51 -0.99 -5.45
CA LEU A 75 3.86 -1.55 -4.26
C LEU A 75 3.01 -0.50 -3.53
N ALA A 76 3.50 0.72 -3.43
CA ALA A 76 2.72 1.83 -2.86
C ALA A 76 1.45 2.10 -3.69
N GLN A 77 1.55 2.08 -5.00
CA GLN A 77 0.40 2.23 -5.90
C GLN A 77 -0.58 1.07 -5.73
N TRP A 78 -0.10 -0.15 -5.58
CA TRP A 78 -0.94 -1.31 -5.29
C TRP A 78 -1.70 -1.13 -3.97
N GLY A 79 -1.01 -0.74 -2.90
CA GLY A 79 -1.65 -0.47 -1.61
C GLY A 79 -2.74 0.60 -1.71
N ALA A 80 -2.48 1.65 -2.49
CA ALA A 80 -3.47 2.70 -2.75
C ALA A 80 -4.66 2.15 -3.54
N ALA A 81 -4.44 1.28 -4.52
CA ALA A 81 -5.51 0.64 -5.28
C ALA A 81 -6.42 -0.19 -4.37
N LEU A 82 -5.82 -1.00 -3.49
CA LEU A 82 -6.56 -1.79 -2.52
C LEU A 82 -7.38 -0.91 -1.57
N THR A 83 -6.83 0.21 -1.15
CA THR A 83 -7.51 1.18 -0.29
C THR A 83 -8.74 1.75 -0.99
N HIS A 84 -8.61 2.16 -2.25
CA HIS A 84 -9.73 2.67 -3.03
C HIS A 84 -10.82 1.61 -3.21
N ALA A 85 -10.42 0.35 -3.47
CA ALA A 85 -11.38 -0.74 -3.61
C ALA A 85 -12.20 -0.93 -2.33
N GLU A 86 -11.53 -0.90 -1.17
CA GLU A 86 -12.21 -1.05 0.13
C GLU A 86 -13.13 0.13 0.44
N ARG A 87 -12.81 1.32 -0.08
CA ARG A 87 -13.68 2.50 0.07
C ARG A 87 -14.86 2.49 -0.89
N GLY A 88 -14.95 1.52 -1.80
CA GLY A 88 -15.98 1.46 -2.84
C GLY A 88 -15.68 2.32 -4.06
N ASN A 89 -14.46 2.85 -4.17
CA ASN A 89 -14.04 3.63 -5.34
C ASN A 89 -13.39 2.72 -6.38
N ASP A 90 -14.22 2.00 -7.12
CA ASP A 90 -13.74 0.98 -8.08
C ASP A 90 -12.95 1.59 -9.23
N GLU A 91 -13.32 2.77 -9.70
CA GLU A 91 -12.58 3.43 -10.77
C GLU A 91 -11.19 3.87 -10.31
N GLY A 92 -11.09 4.46 -9.12
CA GLY A 92 -9.79 4.83 -8.55
C GLY A 92 -8.91 3.61 -8.35
N ALA A 93 -9.49 2.50 -7.87
CA ALA A 93 -8.78 1.24 -7.70
C ALA A 93 -8.24 0.72 -9.03
N ARG A 94 -9.07 0.72 -10.08
CA ARG A 94 -8.68 0.27 -11.41
C ARG A 94 -7.51 1.09 -11.97
N ARG A 95 -7.60 2.41 -11.90
CA ARG A 95 -6.54 3.31 -12.40
C ARG A 95 -5.22 3.08 -11.69
N LEU A 96 -5.25 2.97 -10.37
CA LEU A 96 -4.04 2.74 -9.59
C LEU A 96 -3.46 1.35 -9.81
N ALA A 97 -4.32 0.33 -9.97
CA ALA A 97 -3.88 -1.02 -10.28
C ALA A 97 -3.17 -1.08 -11.64
N GLU A 98 -3.72 -0.42 -12.66
CA GLU A 98 -3.09 -0.33 -13.98
C GLU A 98 -1.74 0.37 -13.88
N ARG A 99 -1.67 1.45 -13.13
CA ARG A 99 -0.42 2.19 -12.93
C ARG A 99 0.61 1.36 -12.17
N ALA A 100 0.17 0.61 -11.16
CA ALA A 100 1.07 -0.28 -10.42
C ALA A 100 1.67 -1.36 -11.33
N LEU A 101 0.86 -1.94 -12.22
CA LEU A 101 1.35 -2.92 -13.19
C LEU A 101 2.40 -2.31 -14.13
N GLU A 102 2.12 -1.13 -14.67
CA GLU A 102 3.06 -0.44 -15.56
C GLU A 102 4.37 -0.13 -14.84
N THR A 103 4.28 0.38 -13.63
CA THR A 103 5.46 0.73 -12.82
C THR A 103 6.28 -0.51 -12.49
N LEU A 104 5.60 -1.61 -12.12
CA LEU A 104 6.28 -2.86 -11.78
C LEU A 104 6.99 -3.46 -13.00
N GLU A 105 6.35 -3.42 -14.17
CA GLU A 105 6.94 -3.93 -15.41
C GLU A 105 8.17 -3.13 -15.84
N SER A 106 8.17 -1.82 -15.60
CA SER A 106 9.30 -0.96 -15.97
C SER A 106 10.39 -0.92 -14.91
N ALA A 107 10.18 -1.54 -13.74
CA ALA A 107 11.19 -1.56 -12.69
C ALA A 107 12.42 -2.38 -13.13
N SER A 108 13.60 -1.81 -12.92
CA SER A 108 14.85 -2.46 -13.29
C SER A 108 15.16 -3.68 -12.43
N ALA A 109 14.68 -3.70 -11.20
CA ALA A 109 14.84 -4.83 -10.28
C ALA A 109 13.70 -4.84 -9.29
N VAL A 110 13.34 -6.03 -8.83
CA VAL A 110 12.32 -6.23 -7.79
C VAL A 110 13.01 -6.93 -6.62
N PRO A 111 12.81 -6.44 -5.37
CA PRO A 111 13.38 -7.12 -4.21
C PRO A 111 12.95 -8.59 -4.16
N THR A 112 13.89 -9.47 -3.80
CA THR A 112 13.63 -10.92 -3.82
C THR A 112 12.54 -11.35 -2.84
N CYS A 113 12.29 -10.58 -1.78
CA CYS A 113 11.23 -10.87 -0.81
C CYS A 113 9.83 -10.61 -1.35
N VAL A 114 9.70 -9.80 -2.40
CA VAL A 114 8.40 -9.39 -2.94
C VAL A 114 7.84 -10.50 -3.82
N ASP A 115 6.59 -10.90 -3.51
CA ASP A 115 5.85 -11.84 -4.34
C ASP A 115 5.21 -11.10 -5.52
N ALA A 116 6.00 -10.87 -6.57
CA ALA A 116 5.54 -10.13 -7.75
C ALA A 116 4.35 -10.79 -8.45
N PRO A 117 4.29 -12.13 -8.61
CA PRO A 117 3.10 -12.77 -9.17
C PRO A 117 1.82 -12.48 -8.38
N ARG A 118 1.90 -12.46 -7.05
CA ARG A 118 0.76 -12.11 -6.19
C ARG A 118 0.28 -10.69 -6.45
N VAL A 119 1.22 -9.74 -6.52
CA VAL A 119 0.90 -8.34 -6.78
C VAL A 119 0.25 -8.18 -8.16
N ARG A 120 0.82 -8.82 -9.18
CA ARG A 120 0.26 -8.77 -10.54
C ARG A 120 -1.14 -9.34 -10.59
N ALA A 121 -1.38 -10.50 -9.98
CA ALA A 121 -2.70 -11.12 -9.95
C ALA A 121 -3.73 -10.22 -9.25
N SER A 122 -3.35 -9.61 -8.13
CA SER A 122 -4.21 -8.67 -7.41
C SER A 122 -4.55 -7.46 -8.27
N CYS A 123 -3.56 -6.86 -8.93
CA CYS A 123 -3.77 -5.71 -9.80
C CYS A 123 -4.62 -6.07 -11.01
N ASP A 124 -4.40 -7.24 -11.61
CA ASP A 124 -5.24 -7.72 -12.73
C ASP A 124 -6.70 -7.83 -12.31
N GLY A 125 -6.96 -8.36 -11.11
CA GLY A 125 -8.32 -8.45 -10.58
C GLY A 125 -8.97 -7.09 -10.35
N LEU A 126 -8.20 -6.11 -9.87
CA LEU A 126 -8.69 -4.76 -9.62
C LEU A 126 -8.90 -3.95 -10.90
N SER A 127 -8.14 -4.25 -11.95
CA SER A 127 -8.22 -3.53 -13.22
C SER A 127 -9.17 -4.17 -14.21
N ALA A 128 -9.69 -5.37 -13.92
CA ALA A 128 -10.63 -6.05 -14.80
C ALA A 128 -11.93 -5.28 -14.91
N ASP A 129 -12.45 -5.16 -16.13
CA ASP A 129 -13.76 -4.54 -16.35
C ASP A 129 -14.86 -5.42 -15.75
N PRO A 130 -15.83 -4.83 -15.06
CA PRO A 130 -16.99 -5.59 -14.60
C PRO A 130 -17.83 -6.02 -15.80
N ASP A 131 -18.25 -7.27 -15.77
CA ASP A 131 -19.15 -7.81 -16.82
C ASP A 131 -20.57 -7.28 -16.64
#